data_15adf8c2387a7bf951f27191e2206168
#
_entry.id   15adf8c2387a7bf951f27191e2206168
#
_cell.length_a   1.000
_cell.length_b   1.000
_cell.length_c   1.000
_cell.angle_alpha   90.00
_cell.angle_beta   90.00
_cell.angle_gamma   90.00
#
_symmetry.space_group_name_H-M   'P 1'
#
loop_
_entity.id
_entity.type
_entity.pdbx_description
1 polymer ?
#
loop_
_entity_poly.entity_id
_entity_poly.type
_entity_poly.pdbx_seq_one_letter_code
_entity_poly.pdbx_strand_id
1 'polypeptide(L)'
;MGSAAVLVANRGEIAVRVLRAAQEAGLRTVAVYADGDDAHVGLADEAVPLAGGYLDAGALIEAALRTGCGCLHPGYGFLSEDADFAGRCAEAGVRFVGPSAKTLRLLGDKVRARELAARAGVPVLDGASGLAEARALLAGGPLMVKAVGGGGGRGMRVVRSAGELAEAWERCRSEARQAFARDEVYAERLLEGARHIEVQIVGDTTGAVTHLWDRDCSAQRRHQKLIEIAPAPELPDSLREKVLDSALRLARAAGVTSLTTVEFLLHGGEFRFIEANPRLQVEHTVTEEVTGVDLVAVQLRLAAGDTLADVGLAGPPPAPRGVAVQARVNAEVTAGDGSVLPQSGRITRFDVPTGPGIRVDTALRAGREVGTRYDALLAKVIAHAPHGGVEAACARARRALAEFAVDGVRTGIPLLREVLDRPRFWAHTGVVAEHVRATEPGAPTWQDGSVTAPMSGTVVSVDVALGEPVRAGQQVLVIEAMKMEHVVRAPASGVVRRLHARVGGTVTAGALLAELDEVAGADPSEPEDARADLDAVRADLAETERRHGFTLDANRPEAVAKRHALGRRTARENIDDLCDKDSFTEFGALAIAAQRRRAGPWTS
;
A
#
# COMPACT_ATOMS: atom_id res chain seq x y z
N MET A 1 -21.22 29.56 22.57
CA MET A 1 -21.04 28.18 22.07
C MET A 1 -19.79 28.21 21.21
N GLY A 2 -18.71 27.54 21.60
CA GLY A 2 -17.50 27.51 20.79
C GLY A 2 -17.83 26.87 19.43
N SER A 3 -17.36 27.46 18.34
CA SER A 3 -17.51 26.91 16.97
C SER A 3 -17.05 25.47 16.99
N ALA A 4 -17.86 24.52 16.50
CA ALA A 4 -17.45 23.15 16.34
C ALA A 4 -16.17 23.11 15.47
N ALA A 5 -15.18 22.32 15.87
CA ALA A 5 -13.88 22.30 15.20
C ALA A 5 -13.51 20.88 14.76
N VAL A 6 -12.83 20.77 13.63
CA VAL A 6 -12.31 19.52 13.08
C VAL A 6 -10.80 19.57 12.87
N LEU A 7 -10.11 18.53 13.34
CA LEU A 7 -8.72 18.29 13.00
C LEU A 7 -8.65 17.42 11.75
N VAL A 8 -7.88 17.84 10.73
CA VAL A 8 -7.63 17.06 9.51
C VAL A 8 -6.34 16.29 9.64
N ALA A 9 -6.46 14.99 9.95
CA ALA A 9 -5.34 14.09 10.21
C ALA A 9 -4.78 13.48 8.91
N ASN A 10 -4.48 14.33 7.95
CA ASN A 10 -3.95 13.92 6.64
C ASN A 10 -3.18 15.07 5.98
N ARG A 11 -2.69 14.86 4.76
CA ARG A 11 -1.86 15.74 3.96
C ARG A 11 -2.36 15.89 2.52
N GLY A 12 -1.69 16.71 1.76
CA GLY A 12 -1.85 16.76 0.31
C GLY A 12 -3.25 17.17 -0.12
N GLU A 13 -3.68 16.66 -1.27
CA GLU A 13 -4.96 17.07 -1.88
C GLU A 13 -6.17 16.70 -1.03
N ILE A 14 -6.12 15.56 -0.31
CA ILE A 14 -7.24 15.15 0.54
C ILE A 14 -7.38 16.02 1.78
N ALA A 15 -6.28 16.50 2.35
CA ALA A 15 -6.36 17.48 3.43
C ALA A 15 -7.02 18.79 2.93
N VAL A 16 -6.63 19.27 1.75
CA VAL A 16 -7.28 20.44 1.11
C VAL A 16 -8.78 20.20 0.89
N ARG A 17 -9.13 19.00 0.38
CA ARG A 17 -10.53 18.63 0.14
C ARG A 17 -11.37 18.65 1.42
N VAL A 18 -10.85 18.07 2.49
CA VAL A 18 -11.53 18.01 3.80
C VAL A 18 -11.61 19.38 4.44
N LEU A 19 -10.52 20.17 4.40
CA LEU A 19 -10.52 21.55 4.93
C LEU A 19 -11.60 22.41 4.28
N ARG A 20 -11.72 22.36 2.93
CA ARG A 20 -12.74 23.11 2.20
C ARG A 20 -14.17 22.70 2.60
N ALA A 21 -14.46 21.39 2.64
CA ALA A 21 -15.77 20.91 3.04
C ALA A 21 -16.13 21.30 4.49
N ALA A 22 -15.14 21.25 5.39
CA ALA A 22 -15.33 21.66 6.77
C ALA A 22 -15.61 23.18 6.90
N GLN A 23 -14.90 24.00 6.15
CA GLN A 23 -15.13 25.46 6.10
C GLN A 23 -16.50 25.80 5.53
N GLU A 24 -16.92 25.13 4.45
CA GLU A 24 -18.28 25.29 3.88
C GLU A 24 -19.37 24.86 4.87
N ALA A 25 -19.08 23.88 5.74
CA ALA A 25 -19.94 23.48 6.84
C ALA A 25 -19.87 24.43 8.07
N GLY A 26 -19.09 25.51 8.01
CA GLY A 26 -18.94 26.47 9.10
C GLY A 26 -18.12 25.96 10.30
N LEU A 27 -17.32 24.92 10.10
CA LEU A 27 -16.43 24.36 11.14
C LEU A 27 -15.11 25.12 11.18
N ARG A 28 -14.56 25.33 12.38
CA ARG A 28 -13.16 25.76 12.53
C ARG A 28 -12.25 24.60 12.16
N THR A 29 -11.22 24.86 11.38
CA THR A 29 -10.35 23.86 10.79
C THR A 29 -8.95 23.89 11.40
N VAL A 30 -8.44 22.72 11.76
CA VAL A 30 -7.06 22.54 12.23
C VAL A 30 -6.35 21.55 11.30
N ALA A 31 -5.29 21.99 10.64
CA ALA A 31 -4.41 21.14 9.85
C ALA A 31 -3.26 20.61 10.70
N VAL A 32 -2.85 19.38 10.47
CA VAL A 32 -1.58 18.87 10.98
C VAL A 32 -0.58 18.75 9.84
N TYR A 33 0.71 18.88 10.13
CA TYR A 33 1.76 18.74 9.11
C TYR A 33 3.04 18.14 9.67
N ALA A 34 3.73 17.35 8.86
CA ALA A 34 5.07 16.87 9.13
C ALA A 34 6.10 17.81 8.50
N ASP A 35 7.37 17.70 8.93
CA ASP A 35 8.44 18.54 8.46
C ASP A 35 8.59 18.51 6.93
N GLY A 36 8.60 19.70 6.31
CA GLY A 36 8.66 19.88 4.86
C GLY A 36 7.37 19.60 4.08
N ASP A 37 6.26 19.20 4.75
CA ASP A 37 4.98 18.84 4.10
C ASP A 37 3.83 19.74 4.55
N ASP A 38 3.87 20.99 4.17
CA ASP A 38 3.00 22.08 4.62
C ASP A 38 2.10 22.68 3.52
N ALA A 39 1.98 22.04 2.37
CA ALA A 39 1.29 22.61 1.21
C ALA A 39 -0.19 22.96 1.47
N HIS A 40 -0.86 22.21 2.35
CA HIS A 40 -2.27 22.36 2.73
C HIS A 40 -2.49 23.30 3.93
N VAL A 41 -1.46 23.58 4.71
CA VAL A 41 -1.54 24.30 6.01
C VAL A 41 -2.16 25.69 5.90
N GLY A 42 -1.81 26.44 4.86
CA GLY A 42 -2.31 27.81 4.67
C GLY A 42 -3.80 27.94 4.37
N LEU A 43 -4.54 26.81 4.27
CA LEU A 43 -5.98 26.79 4.09
C LEU A 43 -6.74 26.58 5.41
N ALA A 44 -6.08 26.15 6.47
CA ALA A 44 -6.70 25.92 7.77
C ALA A 44 -6.68 27.20 8.63
N ASP A 45 -7.60 27.28 9.59
CA ASP A 45 -7.62 28.37 10.58
C ASP A 45 -6.45 28.26 11.57
N GLU A 46 -6.00 27.02 11.84
CA GLU A 46 -4.89 26.72 12.76
C GLU A 46 -4.07 25.53 12.22
N ALA A 47 -2.78 25.47 12.56
CA ALA A 47 -1.91 24.39 12.14
C ALA A 47 -1.04 23.87 13.28
N VAL A 48 -0.85 22.54 13.34
CA VAL A 48 -0.08 21.85 14.37
C VAL A 48 1.01 20.99 13.74
N PRO A 49 2.30 21.21 14.06
CA PRO A 49 3.37 20.34 13.59
C PRO A 49 3.36 18.99 14.32
N LEU A 50 3.66 17.92 13.57
CA LEU A 50 3.78 16.55 14.06
C LEU A 50 5.24 16.09 14.03
N ALA A 51 5.87 15.91 15.16
CA ALA A 51 7.25 15.40 15.24
C ALA A 51 7.37 13.93 14.77
N GLY A 52 6.36 13.09 15.08
CA GLY A 52 6.30 11.66 14.72
C GLY A 52 5.68 11.36 13.36
N GLY A 53 5.22 12.41 12.63
CA GLY A 53 4.52 12.25 11.35
C GLY A 53 3.07 11.75 11.47
N TYR A 54 2.46 11.46 10.32
CA TYR A 54 1.01 11.17 10.21
C TYR A 54 0.58 9.80 10.75
N LEU A 55 1.52 8.94 11.13
CA LEU A 55 1.24 7.63 11.76
C LEU A 55 1.29 7.67 13.29
N ASP A 56 1.62 8.82 13.89
CA ASP A 56 1.62 8.99 15.33
C ASP A 56 0.19 9.27 15.86
N ALA A 57 -0.52 8.20 16.19
CA ALA A 57 -1.88 8.26 16.70
C ALA A 57 -1.98 9.09 18.00
N GLY A 58 -0.94 9.03 18.87
CA GLY A 58 -0.88 9.80 20.12
C GLY A 58 -0.81 11.29 19.86
N ALA A 59 0.14 11.71 19.01
CA ALA A 59 0.32 13.11 18.65
C ALA A 59 -0.92 13.71 17.96
N LEU A 60 -1.61 12.93 17.13
CA LEU A 60 -2.85 13.38 16.44
C LEU A 60 -3.99 13.61 17.45
N ILE A 61 -4.20 12.70 18.41
CA ILE A 61 -5.22 12.85 19.45
C ILE A 61 -4.87 14.03 20.38
N GLU A 62 -3.62 14.15 20.79
CA GLU A 62 -3.16 15.28 21.61
C GLU A 62 -3.37 16.63 20.89
N ALA A 63 -3.03 16.69 19.58
CA ALA A 63 -3.28 17.87 18.78
C ALA A 63 -4.77 18.25 18.75
N ALA A 64 -5.67 17.27 18.58
CA ALA A 64 -7.11 17.50 18.58
C ALA A 64 -7.60 18.04 19.94
N LEU A 65 -7.16 17.45 21.05
CA LEU A 65 -7.52 17.87 22.39
C LEU A 65 -7.01 19.28 22.71
N ARG A 66 -5.74 19.55 22.41
CA ARG A 66 -5.09 20.83 22.67
C ARG A 66 -5.74 21.99 21.88
N THR A 67 -6.17 21.71 20.66
CA THR A 67 -6.84 22.71 19.81
C THR A 67 -8.35 22.74 19.99
N GLY A 68 -8.91 21.92 20.89
CA GLY A 68 -10.35 21.87 21.17
C GLY A 68 -11.17 21.32 20.00
N CYS A 69 -10.61 20.45 19.17
CA CYS A 69 -11.34 19.80 18.10
C CYS A 69 -12.21 18.67 18.64
N GLY A 70 -13.53 18.78 18.44
CA GLY A 70 -14.51 17.75 18.83
C GLY A 70 -14.54 16.55 17.90
N CYS A 71 -13.95 16.67 16.69
CA CYS A 71 -13.84 15.58 15.73
C CYS A 71 -12.50 15.63 14.98
N LEU A 72 -12.15 14.47 14.39
CA LEU A 72 -10.93 14.27 13.63
C LEU A 72 -11.29 13.54 12.32
N HIS A 73 -10.89 14.11 11.18
CA HIS A 73 -11.10 13.51 9.87
C HIS A 73 -9.81 12.89 9.35
N PRO A 74 -9.76 11.55 9.15
CA PRO A 74 -8.52 10.87 8.76
C PRO A 74 -8.24 10.91 7.25
N GLY A 75 -9.19 11.35 6.41
CA GLY A 75 -9.10 11.28 4.96
C GLY A 75 -9.04 9.82 4.46
N TYR A 76 -8.00 9.50 3.68
CA TYR A 76 -7.65 8.14 3.25
C TYR A 76 -6.15 7.87 3.43
N GLY A 77 -5.74 6.59 3.48
CA GLY A 77 -4.37 6.22 3.83
C GLY A 77 -4.04 6.47 5.30
N PHE A 78 -2.76 6.40 5.67
CA PHE A 78 -2.29 6.54 7.05
C PHE A 78 -3.15 5.77 8.06
N LEU A 79 -3.80 6.45 9.00
CA LEU A 79 -4.61 5.85 10.06
C LEU A 79 -6.12 5.80 9.74
N SER A 80 -6.53 6.04 8.49
CA SER A 80 -7.95 6.07 8.13
C SER A 80 -8.68 4.73 8.27
N GLU A 81 -7.96 3.61 8.25
CA GLU A 81 -8.48 2.25 8.45
C GLU A 81 -8.03 1.64 9.79
N ASP A 82 -7.31 2.41 10.62
CA ASP A 82 -6.81 1.93 11.89
C ASP A 82 -7.93 1.91 12.96
N ALA A 83 -8.36 0.71 13.31
CA ALA A 83 -9.45 0.49 14.26
C ALA A 83 -9.06 0.86 15.70
N ASP A 84 -7.78 0.73 16.07
CA ASP A 84 -7.31 1.05 17.40
C ASP A 84 -7.16 2.57 17.55
N PHE A 85 -6.74 3.26 16.50
CA PHE A 85 -6.76 4.71 16.45
C PHE A 85 -8.19 5.27 16.60
N ALA A 86 -9.15 4.72 15.85
CA ALA A 86 -10.56 5.12 15.97
C ALA A 86 -11.11 4.87 17.39
N GLY A 87 -10.74 3.75 18.03
CA GLY A 87 -11.08 3.43 19.41
C GLY A 87 -10.48 4.43 20.41
N ARG A 88 -9.19 4.73 20.29
CA ARG A 88 -8.50 5.72 21.12
C ARG A 88 -9.05 7.14 20.95
N CYS A 89 -9.47 7.53 19.75
CA CYS A 89 -10.17 8.80 19.54
C CYS A 89 -11.46 8.85 20.36
N ALA A 90 -12.28 7.79 20.33
CA ALA A 90 -13.53 7.71 21.07
C ALA A 90 -13.29 7.75 22.61
N GLU A 91 -12.30 7.03 23.10
CA GLU A 91 -11.88 7.05 24.52
C GLU A 91 -11.43 8.45 24.99
N ALA A 92 -10.77 9.19 24.09
CA ALA A 92 -10.36 10.57 24.34
C ALA A 92 -11.49 11.61 24.16
N GLY A 93 -12.71 11.19 23.81
CA GLY A 93 -13.82 12.10 23.54
C GLY A 93 -13.72 12.85 22.20
N VAL A 94 -12.82 12.44 21.31
CA VAL A 94 -12.66 12.97 19.95
C VAL A 94 -13.40 12.06 18.96
N ARG A 95 -14.35 12.61 18.23
CA ARG A 95 -15.16 11.84 17.25
C ARG A 95 -14.33 11.56 16.01
N PHE A 96 -14.12 10.28 15.72
CA PHE A 96 -13.48 9.86 14.46
C PHE A 96 -14.49 9.98 13.30
N VAL A 97 -14.16 10.74 12.26
CA VAL A 97 -15.02 10.93 11.07
C VAL A 97 -14.80 9.76 10.12
N GLY A 98 -15.58 8.71 10.32
CA GLY A 98 -15.46 7.44 9.60
C GLY A 98 -16.32 6.35 10.24
N PRO A 99 -16.21 5.10 9.78
CA PRO A 99 -16.88 3.97 10.38
C PRO A 99 -16.40 3.68 11.81
N SER A 100 -17.21 2.91 12.54
CA SER A 100 -16.84 2.51 13.91
C SER A 100 -15.58 1.62 13.94
N ALA A 101 -14.85 1.63 15.07
CA ALA A 101 -13.71 0.74 15.27
C ALA A 101 -14.06 -0.75 15.05
N LYS A 102 -15.30 -1.16 15.36
CA LYS A 102 -15.80 -2.52 15.10
C LYS A 102 -15.88 -2.80 13.60
N THR A 103 -16.45 -1.88 12.82
CA THR A 103 -16.57 -2.00 11.36
C THR A 103 -15.20 -1.96 10.69
N LEU A 104 -14.29 -1.09 11.17
CA LEU A 104 -12.90 -1.03 10.69
C LEU A 104 -12.16 -2.36 10.91
N ARG A 105 -12.24 -2.97 12.10
CA ARG A 105 -11.64 -4.30 12.38
C ARG A 105 -12.23 -5.41 11.54
N LEU A 106 -13.52 -5.34 11.23
CA LEU A 106 -14.23 -6.38 10.49
C LEU A 106 -13.90 -6.33 9.01
N LEU A 107 -13.97 -5.14 8.39
CA LEU A 107 -13.80 -4.95 6.96
C LEU A 107 -12.33 -4.74 6.54
N GLY A 108 -11.49 -4.22 7.43
CA GLY A 108 -10.05 -4.07 7.19
C GLY A 108 -9.26 -5.38 7.21
N ASP A 109 -9.84 -6.46 7.76
CA ASP A 109 -9.28 -7.82 7.70
C ASP A 109 -9.91 -8.56 6.51
N LYS A 110 -9.12 -8.82 5.46
CA LYS A 110 -9.60 -9.40 4.19
C LYS A 110 -10.23 -10.77 4.36
N VAL A 111 -9.74 -11.60 5.31
CA VAL A 111 -10.29 -12.93 5.57
C VAL A 111 -11.66 -12.81 6.23
N ARG A 112 -11.78 -11.98 7.27
CA ARG A 112 -13.05 -11.73 7.97
C ARG A 112 -14.09 -11.06 7.07
N ALA A 113 -13.67 -10.08 6.27
CA ALA A 113 -14.56 -9.41 5.32
C ALA A 113 -15.12 -10.40 4.29
N ARG A 114 -14.28 -11.31 3.77
CA ARG A 114 -14.67 -12.35 2.83
C ARG A 114 -15.61 -13.38 3.46
N GLU A 115 -15.34 -13.82 4.69
CA GLU A 115 -16.25 -14.70 5.44
C GLU A 115 -17.61 -14.04 5.68
N LEU A 116 -17.61 -12.74 6.04
CA LEU A 116 -18.85 -11.99 6.20
C LEU A 116 -19.62 -11.89 4.88
N ALA A 117 -18.92 -11.59 3.78
CA ALA A 117 -19.51 -11.54 2.45
C ALA A 117 -20.17 -12.85 2.06
N ALA A 118 -19.49 -13.98 2.27
CA ALA A 118 -20.05 -15.31 2.01
C ALA A 118 -21.31 -15.58 2.85
N ARG A 119 -21.29 -15.27 4.16
CA ARG A 119 -22.46 -15.40 5.05
C ARG A 119 -23.61 -14.48 4.64
N ALA A 120 -23.33 -13.31 4.07
CA ALA A 120 -24.33 -12.39 3.53
C ALA A 120 -24.84 -12.80 2.13
N GLY A 121 -24.42 -13.94 1.60
CA GLY A 121 -24.78 -14.43 0.26
C GLY A 121 -24.16 -13.61 -0.87
N VAL A 122 -23.04 -12.94 -0.62
CA VAL A 122 -22.25 -12.22 -1.64
C VAL A 122 -21.24 -13.21 -2.24
N PRO A 123 -21.17 -13.34 -3.58
CA PRO A 123 -20.21 -14.24 -4.22
C PRO A 123 -18.76 -13.83 -3.90
N VAL A 124 -17.96 -14.81 -3.45
CA VAL A 124 -16.53 -14.63 -3.14
C VAL A 124 -15.67 -15.53 -4.02
N LEU A 125 -14.37 -15.23 -4.15
CA LEU A 125 -13.40 -16.10 -4.79
C LEU A 125 -13.10 -17.31 -3.90
N ASP A 126 -12.75 -18.45 -4.47
CA ASP A 126 -12.16 -19.55 -3.70
C ASP A 126 -10.82 -19.11 -3.12
N GLY A 127 -10.54 -19.44 -1.89
CA GLY A 127 -9.33 -19.01 -1.21
C GLY A 127 -8.87 -19.97 -0.13
N ALA A 128 -7.64 -19.79 0.31
CA ALA A 128 -6.93 -20.61 1.27
C ALA A 128 -6.16 -19.74 2.27
N SER A 129 -6.27 -20.04 3.55
CA SER A 129 -5.59 -19.32 4.62
C SER A 129 -4.24 -19.96 5.01
N GLY A 130 -3.92 -21.14 4.47
CA GLY A 130 -2.69 -21.88 4.73
C GLY A 130 -1.98 -22.34 3.46
N LEU A 131 -0.66 -22.54 3.55
CA LEU A 131 0.18 -22.94 2.40
C LEU A 131 -0.25 -24.30 1.82
N ALA A 132 -0.67 -25.26 2.66
CA ALA A 132 -1.12 -26.57 2.20
C ALA A 132 -2.44 -26.49 1.41
N GLU A 133 -3.39 -25.70 1.90
CA GLU A 133 -4.66 -25.43 1.23
C GLU A 133 -4.44 -24.66 -0.08
N ALA A 134 -3.54 -23.67 -0.07
CA ALA A 134 -3.17 -22.90 -1.26
C ALA A 134 -2.55 -23.82 -2.34
N ARG A 135 -1.74 -24.80 -1.94
CA ARG A 135 -1.18 -25.79 -2.88
C ARG A 135 -2.27 -26.65 -3.52
N ALA A 136 -3.27 -27.08 -2.74
CA ALA A 136 -4.42 -27.81 -3.26
C ALA A 136 -5.27 -26.92 -4.20
N LEU A 137 -5.49 -25.67 -3.81
CA LEU A 137 -6.23 -24.71 -4.62
C LEU A 137 -5.53 -24.42 -5.96
N LEU A 138 -4.19 -24.35 -5.99
CA LEU A 138 -3.39 -24.08 -7.18
C LEU A 138 -3.60 -25.12 -8.29
N ALA A 139 -3.95 -26.37 -7.96
CA ALA A 139 -4.27 -27.40 -8.95
C ALA A 139 -5.43 -27.02 -9.89
N GLY A 140 -6.34 -26.15 -9.46
CA GLY A 140 -7.46 -25.65 -10.26
C GLY A 140 -7.14 -24.36 -11.07
N GLY A 141 -5.90 -23.83 -11.02
CA GLY A 141 -5.46 -22.64 -11.77
C GLY A 141 -4.66 -21.65 -10.91
N PRO A 142 -4.20 -20.53 -11.50
CA PRO A 142 -3.32 -19.59 -10.84
C PRO A 142 -3.95 -18.92 -9.61
N LEU A 143 -3.09 -18.51 -8.68
CA LEU A 143 -3.49 -17.87 -7.42
C LEU A 143 -2.88 -16.47 -7.31
N MET A 144 -3.52 -15.64 -6.49
CA MET A 144 -2.97 -14.41 -5.94
C MET A 144 -2.74 -14.61 -4.44
N VAL A 145 -1.49 -14.57 -4.00
CA VAL A 145 -1.13 -14.51 -2.57
C VAL A 145 -1.19 -13.05 -2.12
N LYS A 146 -1.85 -12.79 -0.99
CA LYS A 146 -2.09 -11.43 -0.47
C LYS A 146 -1.82 -11.34 1.02
N ALA A 147 -1.31 -10.19 1.48
CA ALA A 147 -1.31 -9.84 2.90
C ALA A 147 -2.74 -9.63 3.41
N VAL A 148 -3.08 -10.15 4.59
CA VAL A 148 -4.42 -10.02 5.21
C VAL A 148 -4.74 -8.56 5.54
N GLY A 149 -3.79 -7.84 6.14
CA GLY A 149 -3.92 -6.42 6.49
C GLY A 149 -3.46 -5.46 5.40
N GLY A 150 -3.18 -5.93 4.18
CA GLY A 150 -2.60 -5.12 3.11
C GLY A 150 -3.61 -4.33 2.28
N GLY A 151 -3.14 -3.20 1.73
CA GLY A 151 -3.89 -2.36 0.79
C GLY A 151 -2.97 -1.73 -0.27
N GLY A 152 -3.56 -1.19 -1.34
CA GLY A 152 -2.80 -0.48 -2.38
C GLY A 152 -1.87 -1.36 -3.22
N GLY A 153 -2.17 -2.65 -3.36
CA GLY A 153 -1.39 -3.59 -4.18
C GLY A 153 -0.09 -4.10 -3.55
N ARG A 154 0.16 -3.83 -2.26
CA ARG A 154 1.34 -4.33 -1.54
C ARG A 154 1.12 -5.71 -0.95
N GLY A 155 2.22 -6.47 -0.82
CA GLY A 155 2.15 -7.83 -0.30
C GLY A 155 1.28 -8.74 -1.15
N MET A 156 1.30 -8.55 -2.49
CA MET A 156 0.53 -9.32 -3.46
C MET A 156 1.45 -9.95 -4.50
N ARG A 157 1.30 -11.26 -4.73
CA ARG A 157 2.08 -12.00 -5.75
C ARG A 157 1.21 -13.00 -6.49
N VAL A 158 1.35 -13.00 -7.80
CA VAL A 158 0.76 -14.04 -8.67
C VAL A 158 1.61 -15.29 -8.57
N VAL A 159 0.95 -16.44 -8.44
CA VAL A 159 1.56 -17.78 -8.41
C VAL A 159 0.90 -18.63 -9.47
N ARG A 160 1.70 -19.16 -10.40
CA ARG A 160 1.24 -19.98 -11.53
C ARG A 160 1.67 -21.44 -11.41
N SER A 161 2.71 -21.71 -10.62
CA SER A 161 3.26 -23.05 -10.44
C SER A 161 3.50 -23.40 -8.98
N ALA A 162 3.52 -24.69 -8.67
CA ALA A 162 3.77 -25.17 -7.31
C ALA A 162 5.18 -24.81 -6.78
N GLY A 163 6.17 -24.67 -7.70
CA GLY A 163 7.52 -24.26 -7.34
C GLY A 163 7.62 -22.83 -6.84
N GLU A 164 6.75 -21.92 -7.36
CA GLU A 164 6.74 -20.51 -6.96
C GLU A 164 6.02 -20.26 -5.65
N LEU A 165 5.11 -21.16 -5.24
CA LEU A 165 4.15 -20.89 -4.17
C LEU A 165 4.82 -20.60 -2.82
N ALA A 166 5.81 -21.42 -2.42
CA ALA A 166 6.46 -21.29 -1.12
C ALA A 166 7.25 -19.98 -1.03
N GLU A 167 8.00 -19.64 -2.08
CA GLU A 167 8.76 -18.39 -2.15
C GLU A 167 7.84 -17.17 -2.15
N ALA A 168 6.78 -17.17 -2.99
CA ALA A 168 5.80 -16.08 -3.03
C ALA A 168 5.10 -15.88 -1.69
N TRP A 169 4.78 -16.98 -0.99
CA TRP A 169 4.16 -16.95 0.34
C TRP A 169 5.06 -16.26 1.36
N GLU A 170 6.33 -16.68 1.47
CA GLU A 170 7.29 -16.09 2.43
C GLU A 170 7.64 -14.63 2.10
N ARG A 171 7.77 -14.29 0.81
CA ARG A 171 8.01 -12.90 0.40
C ARG A 171 6.82 -12.02 0.77
N CYS A 172 5.56 -12.45 0.49
CA CYS A 172 4.38 -11.71 0.91
C CYS A 172 4.30 -11.55 2.44
N ARG A 173 4.68 -12.57 3.22
CA ARG A 173 4.76 -12.48 4.69
C ARG A 173 5.79 -11.45 5.15
N SER A 174 6.98 -11.45 4.54
CA SER A 174 8.05 -10.50 4.87
C SER A 174 7.61 -9.05 4.59
N GLU A 175 7.05 -8.80 3.41
CA GLU A 175 6.52 -7.49 3.03
C GLU A 175 5.36 -7.04 3.94
N ALA A 176 4.46 -7.97 4.29
CA ALA A 176 3.35 -7.69 5.19
C ALA A 176 3.82 -7.29 6.60
N ARG A 177 4.85 -7.97 7.11
CA ARG A 177 5.46 -7.65 8.42
C ARG A 177 6.10 -6.27 8.41
N GLN A 178 6.82 -5.92 7.35
CA GLN A 178 7.48 -4.61 7.23
C GLN A 178 6.47 -3.48 7.03
N ALA A 179 5.44 -3.69 6.19
CA ALA A 179 4.50 -2.64 5.82
C ALA A 179 3.35 -2.45 6.83
N PHE A 180 2.94 -3.52 7.52
CA PHE A 180 1.71 -3.54 8.33
C PHE A 180 1.92 -4.06 9.74
N ALA A 181 3.16 -4.39 10.15
CA ALA A 181 3.50 -5.03 11.43
C ALA A 181 2.74 -6.37 11.68
N ARG A 182 2.23 -6.99 10.62
CA ARG A 182 1.49 -8.26 10.61
C ARG A 182 2.02 -9.11 9.47
N ASP A 183 2.18 -10.43 9.67
CA ASP A 183 2.74 -11.32 8.67
C ASP A 183 1.75 -12.34 8.09
N GLU A 184 0.48 -12.21 8.46
CA GLU A 184 -0.56 -13.11 7.96
C GLU A 184 -0.84 -12.84 6.48
N VAL A 185 -0.82 -13.92 5.70
CA VAL A 185 -1.16 -13.93 4.27
C VAL A 185 -2.18 -15.01 3.97
N TYR A 186 -2.92 -14.83 2.89
CA TYR A 186 -3.83 -15.82 2.35
C TYR A 186 -3.68 -15.87 0.82
N ALA A 187 -4.20 -16.90 0.20
CA ALA A 187 -4.27 -17.02 -1.25
C ALA A 187 -5.73 -17.06 -1.73
N GLU A 188 -5.98 -16.56 -2.91
CA GLU A 188 -7.26 -16.66 -3.60
C GLU A 188 -7.08 -16.95 -5.08
N ARG A 189 -8.13 -17.41 -5.75
CA ARG A 189 -8.14 -17.65 -7.19
C ARG A 189 -7.84 -16.35 -7.94
N LEU A 190 -6.86 -16.38 -8.83
CA LEU A 190 -6.58 -15.26 -9.74
C LEU A 190 -7.63 -15.26 -10.87
N LEU A 191 -8.29 -14.12 -11.07
CA LEU A 191 -9.12 -13.87 -12.23
C LEU A 191 -8.37 -12.96 -13.19
N GLU A 192 -7.86 -13.54 -14.29
CA GLU A 192 -7.23 -12.77 -15.36
C GLU A 192 -8.28 -12.15 -16.28
N GLY A 193 -7.99 -10.99 -16.82
CA GLY A 193 -8.93 -10.30 -17.71
C GLY A 193 -10.23 -9.81 -17.05
N ALA A 194 -10.25 -9.71 -15.72
CA ALA A 194 -11.40 -9.21 -14.99
C ALA A 194 -11.47 -7.67 -15.01
N ARG A 195 -12.68 -7.12 -14.98
CA ARG A 195 -12.94 -5.70 -14.69
C ARG A 195 -12.97 -5.50 -13.18
N HIS A 196 -12.53 -4.34 -12.73
CA HIS A 196 -12.59 -3.93 -11.33
C HIS A 196 -13.72 -2.92 -11.15
N ILE A 197 -14.80 -3.36 -10.54
CA ILE A 197 -15.99 -2.54 -10.26
C ILE A 197 -16.12 -2.36 -8.74
N GLU A 198 -16.45 -1.17 -8.32
CA GLU A 198 -16.66 -0.86 -6.92
C GLU A 198 -17.94 -0.06 -6.69
N VAL A 199 -18.52 -0.21 -5.49
CA VAL A 199 -19.78 0.44 -5.13
C VAL A 199 -19.55 1.39 -3.95
N GLN A 200 -19.95 2.65 -4.12
CA GLN A 200 -19.96 3.62 -3.03
C GLN A 200 -21.15 3.37 -2.10
N ILE A 201 -20.87 3.08 -0.85
CA ILE A 201 -21.86 2.88 0.22
C ILE A 201 -21.83 4.06 1.20
N VAL A 202 -23.00 4.40 1.70
CA VAL A 202 -23.20 5.34 2.81
C VAL A 202 -24.13 4.67 3.82
N GLY A 203 -23.77 4.70 5.10
CA GLY A 203 -24.59 4.21 6.19
C GLY A 203 -24.64 5.19 7.36
N ASP A 204 -25.67 5.11 8.19
CA ASP A 204 -25.80 5.92 9.39
C ASP A 204 -25.94 5.09 10.68
N THR A 205 -26.02 5.77 11.80
CA THR A 205 -26.11 5.11 13.13
C THR A 205 -27.47 4.48 13.41
N THR A 206 -28.48 4.71 12.58
CA THR A 206 -29.80 4.05 12.69
C THR A 206 -29.80 2.66 12.05
N GLY A 207 -28.73 2.30 11.31
CA GLY A 207 -28.62 1.10 10.52
C GLY A 207 -29.16 1.23 9.09
N ALA A 208 -29.60 2.43 8.70
CA ALA A 208 -29.94 2.70 7.31
C ALA A 208 -28.69 2.73 6.44
N VAL A 209 -28.76 2.11 5.25
CA VAL A 209 -27.66 2.00 4.29
C VAL A 209 -28.19 2.22 2.90
N THR A 210 -27.50 3.07 2.13
CA THR A 210 -27.76 3.33 0.71
C THR A 210 -26.48 3.22 -0.11
N HIS A 211 -26.59 3.19 -1.44
CA HIS A 211 -25.45 3.29 -2.35
C HIS A 211 -25.49 4.60 -3.15
N LEU A 212 -24.34 5.01 -3.64
CA LEU A 212 -24.19 6.12 -4.58
C LEU A 212 -23.51 5.65 -5.87
N TRP A 213 -24.02 4.55 -6.40
CA TRP A 213 -23.66 3.90 -7.64
C TRP A 213 -22.27 3.27 -7.66
N ASP A 214 -21.91 2.82 -8.83
CA ASP A 214 -20.70 2.07 -9.13
C ASP A 214 -19.65 2.93 -9.82
N ARG A 215 -18.40 2.50 -9.68
CA ARG A 215 -17.25 3.03 -10.41
C ARG A 215 -16.51 1.88 -11.12
N ASP A 216 -15.95 2.14 -12.28
CA ASP A 216 -14.97 1.27 -12.93
C ASP A 216 -13.57 1.76 -12.63
N CYS A 217 -12.76 0.89 -12.05
CA CYS A 217 -11.37 1.13 -11.69
C CYS A 217 -10.42 0.16 -12.40
N SER A 218 -10.79 -0.35 -13.57
CA SER A 218 -10.00 -1.36 -14.30
C SER A 218 -8.72 -0.81 -14.92
N ALA A 219 -8.66 0.50 -15.21
CA ALA A 219 -7.45 1.11 -15.74
C ALA A 219 -6.37 1.23 -14.66
N GLN A 220 -5.63 0.13 -14.48
CA GLN A 220 -4.61 -0.04 -13.45
C GLN A 220 -3.25 -0.39 -14.04
N ARG A 221 -2.18 0.01 -13.34
CA ARG A 221 -0.82 -0.45 -13.59
C ARG A 221 -0.26 -1.08 -12.31
N ARG A 222 0.12 -2.36 -12.37
CA ARG A 222 0.61 -3.12 -11.19
C ARG A 222 -0.33 -2.99 -9.98
N HIS A 223 -1.65 -3.13 -10.21
CA HIS A 223 -2.72 -3.01 -9.21
C HIS A 223 -2.90 -1.59 -8.61
N GLN A 224 -2.26 -0.57 -9.19
CA GLN A 224 -2.50 0.84 -8.84
C GLN A 224 -3.46 1.47 -9.85
N LYS A 225 -4.57 2.01 -9.37
CA LYS A 225 -5.59 2.69 -10.18
C LYS A 225 -4.97 3.95 -10.80
N LEU A 226 -5.15 4.16 -12.11
CA LEU A 226 -4.67 5.33 -12.85
C LEU A 226 -5.81 6.20 -13.36
N ILE A 227 -6.88 5.54 -13.83
CA ILE A 227 -8.08 6.21 -14.34
C ILE A 227 -9.31 5.50 -13.78
N GLU A 228 -10.24 6.27 -13.27
CA GLU A 228 -11.51 5.78 -12.73
C GLU A 228 -12.69 6.45 -13.43
N ILE A 229 -13.80 5.71 -13.59
CA ILE A 229 -14.98 6.15 -14.32
C ILE A 229 -16.24 5.91 -13.48
N ALA A 230 -17.14 6.87 -13.43
CA ALA A 230 -18.47 6.69 -12.84
C ALA A 230 -19.57 7.24 -13.78
N PRO A 231 -20.70 6.52 -13.87
CA PRO A 231 -20.87 5.11 -13.52
C PRO A 231 -20.05 4.20 -14.42
N ALA A 232 -19.85 2.93 -14.05
CA ALA A 232 -19.10 1.94 -14.83
C ALA A 232 -19.71 1.81 -16.24
N PRO A 233 -18.94 2.06 -17.32
CA PRO A 233 -19.45 1.97 -18.69
C PRO A 233 -19.78 0.53 -19.07
N GLU A 234 -20.75 0.36 -19.97
CA GLU A 234 -21.11 -0.93 -20.55
C GLU A 234 -21.35 -2.05 -19.52
N LEU A 235 -21.84 -1.70 -18.32
CA LEU A 235 -22.26 -2.67 -17.32
C LEU A 235 -23.75 -2.95 -17.53
N PRO A 236 -24.16 -4.19 -17.86
CA PRO A 236 -25.56 -4.53 -18.04
C PRO A 236 -26.38 -4.22 -16.79
N ASP A 237 -27.58 -3.64 -16.94
CA ASP A 237 -28.40 -3.19 -15.82
C ASP A 237 -28.69 -4.32 -14.83
N SER A 238 -29.03 -5.52 -15.31
CA SER A 238 -29.28 -6.68 -14.47
C SER A 238 -28.07 -7.15 -13.68
N LEU A 239 -26.85 -6.92 -14.17
CA LEU A 239 -25.60 -7.23 -13.46
C LEU A 239 -25.28 -6.10 -12.47
N ARG A 240 -25.49 -4.84 -12.88
CA ARG A 240 -25.34 -3.67 -12.00
C ARG A 240 -26.23 -3.80 -10.77
N GLU A 241 -27.52 -4.12 -10.93
CA GLU A 241 -28.44 -4.33 -9.83
C GLU A 241 -27.96 -5.40 -8.85
N LYS A 242 -27.46 -6.54 -9.35
CA LYS A 242 -26.94 -7.62 -8.51
C LYS A 242 -25.69 -7.19 -7.73
N VAL A 243 -24.79 -6.43 -8.34
CA VAL A 243 -23.57 -5.89 -7.71
C VAL A 243 -23.95 -4.88 -6.62
N LEU A 244 -24.84 -3.93 -6.92
CA LEU A 244 -25.34 -2.95 -5.96
C LEU A 244 -26.05 -3.59 -4.77
N ASP A 245 -26.95 -4.55 -5.01
CA ASP A 245 -27.65 -5.31 -3.96
C ASP A 245 -26.67 -6.10 -3.08
N SER A 246 -25.67 -6.74 -3.68
CA SER A 246 -24.63 -7.47 -2.95
C SER A 246 -23.81 -6.55 -2.04
N ALA A 247 -23.45 -5.35 -2.52
CA ALA A 247 -22.75 -4.34 -1.73
C ALA A 247 -23.63 -3.86 -0.54
N LEU A 248 -24.90 -3.63 -0.76
CA LEU A 248 -25.86 -3.24 0.29
C LEU A 248 -26.04 -4.36 1.35
N ARG A 249 -26.15 -5.63 0.92
CA ARG A 249 -26.24 -6.78 1.85
C ARG A 249 -25.01 -6.88 2.74
N LEU A 250 -23.81 -6.78 2.16
CA LEU A 250 -22.56 -6.78 2.92
C LEU A 250 -22.48 -5.60 3.90
N ALA A 251 -22.83 -4.40 3.44
CA ALA A 251 -22.78 -3.20 4.26
C ALA A 251 -23.72 -3.26 5.47
N ARG A 252 -24.95 -3.78 5.28
CA ARG A 252 -25.90 -4.03 6.38
C ARG A 252 -25.36 -5.07 7.36
N ALA A 253 -24.82 -6.18 6.84
CA ALA A 253 -24.24 -7.25 7.67
C ALA A 253 -23.01 -6.76 8.48
N ALA A 254 -22.25 -5.80 7.94
CA ALA A 254 -21.10 -5.20 8.61
C ALA A 254 -21.48 -4.08 9.60
N GLY A 255 -22.71 -3.60 9.58
CA GLY A 255 -23.15 -2.45 10.35
C GLY A 255 -22.40 -1.19 9.95
N VAL A 256 -22.33 -0.89 8.65
CA VAL A 256 -21.60 0.27 8.12
C VAL A 256 -22.25 1.56 8.61
N THR A 257 -21.43 2.43 9.20
CA THR A 257 -21.78 3.79 9.57
C THR A 257 -20.78 4.75 8.95
N SER A 258 -21.17 5.70 8.12
CA SER A 258 -20.30 6.56 7.32
C SER A 258 -20.05 5.99 5.91
N LEU A 259 -18.96 6.36 5.25
CA LEU A 259 -18.63 5.89 3.90
C LEU A 259 -17.86 4.58 3.92
N THR A 260 -18.19 3.73 2.97
CA THR A 260 -17.45 2.49 2.69
C THR A 260 -17.52 2.21 1.19
N THR A 261 -16.49 1.64 0.62
CA THR A 261 -16.50 1.14 -0.75
C THR A 261 -16.39 -0.37 -0.74
N VAL A 262 -17.23 -1.04 -1.54
CA VAL A 262 -17.19 -2.50 -1.71
C VAL A 262 -16.69 -2.80 -3.11
N GLU A 263 -15.61 -3.56 -3.23
CA GLU A 263 -14.91 -3.83 -4.48
C GLU A 263 -15.17 -5.23 -5.00
N PHE A 264 -15.36 -5.35 -6.32
CA PHE A 264 -15.67 -6.60 -7.01
C PHE A 264 -14.80 -6.77 -8.26
N LEU A 265 -14.48 -8.02 -8.60
CA LEU A 265 -13.99 -8.40 -9.93
C LEU A 265 -15.12 -8.97 -10.74
N LEU A 266 -15.27 -8.49 -11.98
CA LEU A 266 -16.24 -8.98 -12.95
C LEU A 266 -15.51 -9.73 -14.07
N HIS A 267 -15.92 -10.98 -14.31
CA HIS A 267 -15.39 -11.82 -15.39
C HIS A 267 -16.47 -12.75 -15.92
N GLY A 268 -16.59 -12.86 -17.26
CA GLY A 268 -17.53 -13.79 -17.88
C GLY A 268 -19.01 -13.57 -17.54
N GLY A 269 -19.43 -12.34 -17.19
CA GLY A 269 -20.81 -12.02 -16.78
C GLY A 269 -21.10 -12.34 -15.30
N GLU A 270 -20.12 -12.78 -14.55
CA GLU A 270 -20.19 -13.02 -13.10
C GLU A 270 -19.35 -12.00 -12.34
N PHE A 271 -19.63 -11.83 -11.05
CA PHE A 271 -18.83 -10.97 -10.17
C PHE A 271 -18.44 -11.70 -8.89
N ARG A 272 -17.34 -11.29 -8.30
CA ARG A 272 -16.83 -11.80 -7.03
C ARG A 272 -16.34 -10.63 -6.18
N PHE A 273 -16.70 -10.64 -4.89
CA PHE A 273 -16.19 -9.71 -3.89
C PHE A 273 -14.69 -9.93 -3.68
N ILE A 274 -13.93 -8.85 -3.55
CA ILE A 274 -12.49 -8.89 -3.27
C ILE A 274 -12.13 -8.19 -1.96
N GLU A 275 -12.67 -7.00 -1.70
CA GLU A 275 -12.42 -6.28 -0.46
C GLU A 275 -13.46 -5.18 -0.21
N ALA A 276 -13.49 -4.69 1.02
CA ALA A 276 -14.23 -3.50 1.37
C ALA A 276 -13.29 -2.50 2.06
N ASN A 277 -13.37 -1.24 1.64
CA ASN A 277 -12.56 -0.15 2.16
C ASN A 277 -13.45 0.76 3.01
N PRO A 278 -13.40 0.65 4.36
CA PRO A 278 -14.28 1.40 5.28
C PRO A 278 -13.75 2.83 5.50
N ARG A 279 -13.67 3.61 4.45
CA ARG A 279 -13.19 5.00 4.40
C ARG A 279 -13.58 5.70 3.11
N LEU A 280 -13.26 6.98 3.03
CA LEU A 280 -13.27 7.71 1.76
C LEU A 280 -12.24 7.13 0.78
N GLN A 281 -12.55 7.06 -0.51
CA GLN A 281 -11.65 6.62 -1.57
C GLN A 281 -11.01 7.82 -2.29
N VAL A 282 -9.85 7.61 -2.92
CA VAL A 282 -9.20 8.64 -3.77
C VAL A 282 -10.13 9.08 -4.89
N GLU A 283 -10.84 8.13 -5.48
CA GLU A 283 -11.74 8.24 -6.62
C GLU A 283 -13.18 8.66 -6.27
N HIS A 284 -13.43 9.07 -5.03
CA HIS A 284 -14.77 9.54 -4.60
C HIS A 284 -15.33 10.67 -5.49
N THR A 285 -14.46 11.47 -6.05
CA THR A 285 -14.77 12.63 -6.85
C THR A 285 -15.63 12.33 -8.08
N VAL A 286 -15.41 11.19 -8.77
CA VAL A 286 -16.25 10.84 -9.95
C VAL A 286 -17.69 10.53 -9.54
N THR A 287 -17.90 9.95 -8.34
CA THR A 287 -19.24 9.76 -7.76
C THR A 287 -19.88 11.10 -7.43
N GLU A 288 -19.14 12.03 -6.84
CA GLU A 288 -19.63 13.39 -6.54
C GLU A 288 -20.09 14.12 -7.80
N GLU A 289 -19.29 14.07 -8.87
CA GLU A 289 -19.61 14.75 -10.13
C GLU A 289 -20.89 14.21 -10.79
N VAL A 290 -21.12 12.89 -10.77
CA VAL A 290 -22.30 12.31 -11.43
C VAL A 290 -23.55 12.36 -10.56
N THR A 291 -23.43 12.33 -9.22
CA THR A 291 -24.58 12.32 -8.29
C THR A 291 -24.93 13.70 -7.76
N GLY A 292 -23.99 14.64 -7.76
CA GLY A 292 -24.11 15.94 -7.11
C GLY A 292 -24.08 15.88 -5.58
N VAL A 293 -23.64 14.75 -4.99
CA VAL A 293 -23.53 14.57 -3.54
C VAL A 293 -22.10 14.84 -3.09
N ASP A 294 -21.90 15.80 -2.19
CA ASP A 294 -20.61 16.02 -1.53
C ASP A 294 -20.38 14.95 -0.45
N LEU A 295 -19.54 13.97 -0.76
CA LEU A 295 -19.28 12.81 0.12
C LEU A 295 -18.55 13.21 1.41
N VAL A 296 -17.67 14.21 1.36
CA VAL A 296 -16.93 14.68 2.56
C VAL A 296 -17.88 15.47 3.47
N ALA A 297 -18.75 16.30 2.91
CA ALA A 297 -19.78 16.98 3.69
C ALA A 297 -20.75 15.97 4.35
N VAL A 298 -21.15 14.92 3.62
CA VAL A 298 -21.96 13.82 4.17
C VAL A 298 -21.22 13.15 5.33
N GLN A 299 -19.93 12.84 5.22
CA GLN A 299 -19.16 12.25 6.33
C GLN A 299 -19.15 13.14 7.57
N LEU A 300 -18.93 14.44 7.40
CA LEU A 300 -18.90 15.39 8.51
C LEU A 300 -20.27 15.47 9.21
N ARG A 301 -21.36 15.50 8.45
CA ARG A 301 -22.73 15.54 8.96
C ARG A 301 -23.11 14.24 9.68
N LEU A 302 -22.83 13.07 9.10
CA LEU A 302 -23.07 11.77 9.76
C LEU A 302 -22.25 11.64 11.05
N ALA A 303 -21.01 12.12 11.04
CA ALA A 303 -20.20 12.17 12.25
C ALA A 303 -20.76 13.16 13.29
N ALA A 304 -21.48 14.21 12.89
CA ALA A 304 -22.17 15.11 13.81
C ALA A 304 -23.45 14.49 14.43
N GLY A 305 -23.91 13.35 13.89
CA GLY A 305 -25.08 12.63 14.36
C GLY A 305 -26.29 12.70 13.44
N ASP A 306 -26.15 13.34 12.27
CA ASP A 306 -27.19 13.34 11.25
C ASP A 306 -27.45 11.93 10.71
N THR A 307 -28.65 11.68 10.25
CA THR A 307 -29.07 10.43 9.62
C THR A 307 -29.04 10.56 8.09
N LEU A 308 -29.21 9.45 7.37
CA LEU A 308 -29.39 9.49 5.91
C LEU A 308 -30.59 10.35 5.48
N ALA A 309 -31.63 10.44 6.32
CA ALA A 309 -32.78 11.32 6.07
C ALA A 309 -32.36 12.79 6.15
N ASP A 310 -31.61 13.19 7.16
CA ASP A 310 -31.13 14.54 7.37
C ASP A 310 -30.22 15.02 6.24
N VAL A 311 -29.40 14.13 5.68
CA VAL A 311 -28.51 14.43 4.55
C VAL A 311 -29.19 14.26 3.17
N GLY A 312 -30.47 13.90 3.13
CA GLY A 312 -31.25 13.76 1.88
C GLY A 312 -31.04 12.45 1.13
N LEU A 313 -30.53 11.41 1.81
CA LEU A 313 -30.18 10.10 1.22
C LEU A 313 -31.05 8.93 1.71
N ALA A 314 -32.20 9.19 2.36
CA ALA A 314 -33.12 8.13 2.83
C ALA A 314 -33.98 7.51 1.72
N GLY A 315 -34.11 8.17 0.58
CA GLY A 315 -34.88 7.71 -0.58
C GLY A 315 -34.03 6.91 -1.57
N PRO A 316 -34.53 6.71 -2.79
CA PRO A 316 -33.73 6.18 -3.88
C PRO A 316 -32.48 7.05 -4.09
N PRO A 317 -31.32 6.45 -4.38
CA PRO A 317 -30.10 7.21 -4.62
C PRO A 317 -30.28 8.15 -5.81
N PRO A 318 -29.65 9.36 -5.79
CA PRO A 318 -29.70 10.27 -6.92
C PRO A 318 -29.24 9.57 -8.19
N ALA A 319 -30.02 9.65 -9.27
CA ALA A 319 -29.63 9.04 -10.55
C ALA A 319 -28.38 9.73 -11.10
N PRO A 320 -27.39 8.99 -11.62
CA PRO A 320 -26.19 9.56 -12.20
C PRO A 320 -26.53 10.46 -13.40
N ARG A 321 -25.93 11.64 -13.45
CA ARG A 321 -26.06 12.58 -14.57
C ARG A 321 -24.80 12.57 -15.40
N GLY A 322 -24.85 11.93 -16.58
CA GLY A 322 -23.71 11.80 -17.48
C GLY A 322 -22.64 10.83 -16.97
N VAL A 323 -21.40 11.09 -17.34
CA VAL A 323 -20.24 10.28 -16.97
C VAL A 323 -19.11 11.18 -16.50
N ALA A 324 -18.41 10.76 -15.44
CA ALA A 324 -17.19 11.40 -14.96
C ALA A 324 -16.00 10.45 -15.08
N VAL A 325 -14.85 11.01 -15.45
CA VAL A 325 -13.56 10.30 -15.55
C VAL A 325 -12.57 11.04 -14.67
N GLN A 326 -11.90 10.35 -13.76
CA GLN A 326 -10.77 10.86 -12.99
C GLN A 326 -9.47 10.29 -13.55
N ALA A 327 -8.44 11.11 -13.70
CA ALA A 327 -7.07 10.69 -13.99
C ALA A 327 -6.14 11.12 -12.83
N ARG A 328 -5.33 10.18 -12.33
CA ARG A 328 -4.34 10.44 -11.27
C ARG A 328 -3.03 10.91 -11.88
N VAL A 329 -2.71 12.17 -11.74
CA VAL A 329 -1.43 12.75 -12.18
C VAL A 329 -0.40 12.55 -11.10
N ASN A 330 0.52 11.61 -11.33
CA ASN A 330 1.59 11.25 -10.41
C ASN A 330 2.95 11.79 -10.88
N ALA A 331 3.82 12.10 -9.91
CA ALA A 331 5.26 12.36 -10.15
C ALA A 331 5.98 11.03 -10.38
N GLU A 332 5.86 10.48 -11.59
CA GLU A 332 6.41 9.19 -11.94
C GLU A 332 6.60 9.05 -13.46
N VAL A 333 7.48 8.14 -13.83
CA VAL A 333 7.70 7.72 -15.21
C VAL A 333 7.56 6.22 -15.30
N THR A 334 6.99 5.73 -16.38
CA THR A 334 7.00 4.30 -16.70
C THR A 334 8.27 3.98 -17.47
N ALA A 335 9.08 3.07 -16.94
CA ALA A 335 10.24 2.53 -17.65
C ALA A 335 9.80 1.52 -18.72
N GLY A 336 10.70 1.19 -19.65
CA GLY A 336 10.43 0.27 -20.75
C GLY A 336 10.00 -1.14 -20.29
N ASP A 337 10.42 -1.62 -19.13
CA ASP A 337 9.97 -2.88 -18.52
C ASP A 337 8.61 -2.78 -17.80
N GLY A 338 7.91 -1.65 -17.93
CA GLY A 338 6.66 -1.34 -17.25
C GLY A 338 6.83 -1.03 -15.75
N SER A 339 8.07 -0.90 -15.25
CA SER A 339 8.31 -0.46 -13.88
C SER A 339 7.98 1.02 -13.70
N VAL A 340 7.63 1.37 -12.46
CA VAL A 340 7.29 2.74 -12.08
C VAL A 340 8.49 3.37 -11.42
N LEU A 341 8.94 4.49 -11.97
CA LEU A 341 10.07 5.26 -11.45
C LEU A 341 9.54 6.55 -10.81
N PRO A 342 9.40 6.61 -9.47
CA PRO A 342 9.02 7.82 -8.77
C PRO A 342 9.97 8.97 -9.08
N GLN A 343 9.42 10.17 -9.18
CA GLN A 343 10.18 11.37 -9.45
C GLN A 343 10.14 12.30 -8.25
N SER A 344 11.22 13.04 -8.04
CA SER A 344 11.33 14.08 -7.02
C SER A 344 11.95 15.33 -7.63
N GLY A 345 11.68 16.48 -7.03
CA GLY A 345 12.24 17.76 -7.48
C GLY A 345 11.36 18.92 -7.09
N ARG A 346 11.84 20.12 -7.44
CA ARG A 346 11.09 21.37 -7.22
C ARG A 346 10.21 21.66 -8.42
N ILE A 347 8.91 21.81 -8.19
CA ILE A 347 7.96 22.23 -9.22
C ILE A 347 8.26 23.69 -9.58
N THR A 348 8.63 23.93 -10.84
CA THR A 348 8.91 25.28 -11.36
C THR A 348 7.71 25.88 -12.06
N ARG A 349 6.81 25.05 -12.61
CA ARG A 349 5.56 25.43 -13.24
C ARG A 349 4.45 24.43 -12.85
N PHE A 350 3.24 24.95 -12.58
CA PHE A 350 2.08 24.11 -12.22
C PHE A 350 0.79 24.82 -12.65
N ASP A 351 0.48 24.73 -13.95
CA ASP A 351 -0.70 25.36 -14.53
C ASP A 351 -1.80 24.32 -14.68
N VAL A 352 -2.79 24.36 -13.78
CA VAL A 352 -3.90 23.41 -13.78
C VAL A 352 -4.90 23.72 -14.89
N PRO A 353 -5.46 22.68 -15.55
CA PRO A 353 -6.50 22.86 -16.56
C PRO A 353 -7.80 23.38 -15.92
N THR A 354 -8.56 24.15 -16.72
CA THR A 354 -9.83 24.72 -16.31
C THR A 354 -10.91 24.50 -17.39
N GLY A 355 -12.11 25.02 -17.12
CA GLY A 355 -13.22 25.03 -18.07
C GLY A 355 -14.40 24.15 -17.64
N PRO A 356 -15.52 24.21 -18.38
CA PRO A 356 -16.75 23.51 -18.02
C PRO A 356 -16.56 22.01 -17.84
N GLY A 357 -16.97 21.47 -16.69
CA GLY A 357 -16.87 20.05 -16.35
C GLY A 357 -15.44 19.58 -16.11
N ILE A 358 -14.50 20.47 -15.76
CA ILE A 358 -13.17 20.13 -15.27
C ILE A 358 -13.05 20.56 -13.83
N ARG A 359 -12.64 19.61 -12.99
CA ARG A 359 -12.26 19.79 -11.59
C ARG A 359 -10.84 19.27 -11.39
N VAL A 360 -10.04 19.98 -10.62
CA VAL A 360 -8.70 19.55 -10.23
C VAL A 360 -8.56 19.60 -8.72
N ASP A 361 -8.32 18.44 -8.11
CA ASP A 361 -8.03 18.34 -6.69
C ASP A 361 -6.50 18.21 -6.51
N THR A 362 -5.90 19.20 -5.86
CA THR A 362 -4.45 19.26 -5.60
C THR A 362 -4.14 20.16 -4.38
N ALA A 363 -3.02 19.91 -3.73
CA ALA A 363 -2.43 20.82 -2.74
C ALA A 363 -1.21 21.56 -3.30
N LEU A 364 -0.77 21.20 -4.50
CA LEU A 364 0.50 21.67 -5.06
C LEU A 364 0.35 22.97 -5.86
N ARG A 365 1.46 23.67 -5.97
CA ARG A 365 1.64 24.89 -6.76
C ARG A 365 3.13 25.03 -7.12
N ALA A 366 3.47 25.90 -8.06
CA ALA A 366 4.84 26.24 -8.37
C ALA A 366 5.61 26.69 -7.11
N GLY A 367 6.89 26.32 -7.03
CA GLY A 367 7.78 26.60 -5.90
C GLY A 367 7.81 25.51 -4.82
N ARG A 368 6.92 24.50 -4.87
CA ARG A 368 6.89 23.39 -3.89
C ARG A 368 7.85 22.26 -4.27
N GLU A 369 8.38 21.58 -3.26
CA GLU A 369 9.17 20.36 -3.41
C GLU A 369 8.26 19.13 -3.45
N VAL A 370 8.54 18.22 -4.37
CA VAL A 370 7.95 16.88 -4.44
C VAL A 370 9.01 15.87 -4.04
N GLY A 371 8.75 15.11 -3.01
CA GLY A 371 9.64 14.06 -2.51
C GLY A 371 9.07 12.67 -2.70
N THR A 372 9.87 11.65 -2.39
CA THR A 372 9.49 10.24 -2.47
C THR A 372 9.04 9.65 -1.12
N ARG A 373 8.93 10.49 -0.08
CA ARG A 373 8.61 10.06 1.29
C ARG A 373 7.17 9.56 1.45
N TYR A 374 6.25 10.12 0.67
CA TYR A 374 4.82 9.78 0.70
C TYR A 374 4.38 9.22 -0.66
N ASP A 375 3.13 9.46 -1.05
CA ASP A 375 2.62 9.07 -2.37
C ASP A 375 3.13 10.01 -3.49
N ALA A 376 3.04 9.52 -4.74
CA ALA A 376 3.44 10.27 -5.94
C ALA A 376 2.38 11.24 -6.44
N LEU A 377 1.18 11.25 -5.84
CA LEU A 377 0.02 11.97 -6.37
C LEU A 377 0.23 13.48 -6.31
N LEU A 378 0.27 14.13 -7.46
CA LEU A 378 0.35 15.59 -7.60
C LEU A 378 -1.02 16.22 -7.68
N ALA A 379 -1.91 15.61 -8.46
CA ALA A 379 -3.28 16.09 -8.67
C ALA A 379 -4.20 14.97 -9.18
N LYS A 380 -5.49 15.11 -8.91
CA LYS A 380 -6.55 14.40 -9.60
C LYS A 380 -7.19 15.35 -10.61
N VAL A 381 -7.28 14.95 -11.87
CA VAL A 381 -7.99 15.68 -12.91
C VAL A 381 -9.30 14.94 -13.17
N ILE A 382 -10.41 15.58 -12.87
CA ILE A 382 -11.75 15.01 -13.02
C ILE A 382 -12.45 15.74 -14.17
N ALA A 383 -12.93 14.96 -15.15
CA ALA A 383 -13.67 15.46 -16.30
C ALA A 383 -15.09 14.89 -16.30
N HIS A 384 -16.08 15.75 -16.12
CA HIS A 384 -17.50 15.38 -16.15
C HIS A 384 -18.16 15.82 -17.45
N ALA A 385 -18.82 14.87 -18.12
CA ALA A 385 -19.64 15.11 -19.32
C ALA A 385 -21.09 14.76 -19.02
N PRO A 386 -22.00 15.75 -18.88
CA PRO A 386 -23.42 15.48 -18.60
C PRO A 386 -24.14 14.80 -19.79
N HIS A 387 -23.56 14.87 -20.99
CA HIS A 387 -24.07 14.26 -22.24
C HIS A 387 -22.92 13.68 -23.06
N GLY A 388 -23.22 12.73 -23.97
CA GLY A 388 -22.24 12.15 -24.89
C GLY A 388 -21.45 10.99 -24.33
N GLY A 389 -21.85 10.46 -23.17
CA GLY A 389 -21.30 9.20 -22.61
C GLY A 389 -19.83 9.28 -22.19
N VAL A 390 -19.22 8.10 -22.12
CA VAL A 390 -17.82 7.93 -21.67
C VAL A 390 -16.84 8.57 -22.67
N GLU A 391 -17.13 8.54 -23.96
CA GLU A 391 -16.30 9.12 -25.02
C GLU A 391 -16.14 10.63 -24.83
N ALA A 392 -17.25 11.33 -24.52
CA ALA A 392 -17.21 12.77 -24.27
C ALA A 392 -16.44 13.13 -23.00
N ALA A 393 -16.57 12.32 -21.92
CA ALA A 393 -15.82 12.50 -20.68
C ALA A 393 -14.31 12.24 -20.93
N CYS A 394 -13.95 11.19 -21.65
CA CYS A 394 -12.57 10.89 -22.04
C CYS A 394 -11.95 11.98 -22.91
N ALA A 395 -12.66 12.47 -23.92
CA ALA A 395 -12.19 13.57 -24.77
C ALA A 395 -11.92 14.83 -23.93
N ARG A 396 -12.79 15.13 -22.96
CA ARG A 396 -12.62 16.25 -22.02
C ARG A 396 -11.41 16.03 -21.09
N ALA A 397 -11.22 14.82 -20.55
CA ALA A 397 -10.06 14.46 -19.72
C ALA A 397 -8.75 14.61 -20.50
N ARG A 398 -8.69 14.12 -21.76
CA ARG A 398 -7.50 14.26 -22.62
C ARG A 398 -7.14 15.71 -22.91
N ARG A 399 -8.14 16.55 -23.20
CA ARG A 399 -7.94 17.99 -23.39
C ARG A 399 -7.37 18.62 -22.11
N ALA A 400 -7.97 18.34 -20.96
CA ALA A 400 -7.51 18.85 -19.68
C ALA A 400 -6.06 18.41 -19.38
N LEU A 401 -5.72 17.13 -19.60
CA LEU A 401 -4.35 16.65 -19.42
C LEU A 401 -3.36 17.26 -20.43
N ALA A 402 -3.81 17.65 -21.63
CA ALA A 402 -2.97 18.34 -22.61
C ALA A 402 -2.66 19.79 -22.20
N GLU A 403 -3.59 20.43 -21.49
CA GLU A 403 -3.45 21.80 -20.97
C GLU A 403 -2.68 21.84 -19.62
N PHE A 404 -2.56 20.69 -18.93
CA PHE A 404 -1.91 20.63 -17.62
C PHE A 404 -0.39 20.71 -17.76
N ALA A 405 0.19 21.86 -17.46
CA ALA A 405 1.62 22.07 -17.51
C ALA A 405 2.26 21.86 -16.13
N VAL A 406 3.18 20.90 -16.05
CA VAL A 406 3.98 20.61 -14.84
C VAL A 406 5.45 20.54 -15.25
N ASP A 407 6.28 21.46 -14.73
CA ASP A 407 7.72 21.48 -14.95
C ASP A 407 8.48 21.32 -13.62
N GLY A 408 9.69 20.78 -13.69
CA GLY A 408 10.55 20.51 -12.53
C GLY A 408 10.49 19.07 -12.04
N VAL A 409 9.41 18.32 -12.38
CA VAL A 409 9.29 16.87 -12.16
C VAL A 409 8.65 16.23 -13.39
N ARG A 410 9.04 15.00 -13.70
CA ARG A 410 8.37 14.23 -14.75
C ARG A 410 7.08 13.60 -14.19
N THR A 411 6.07 13.49 -15.05
CA THR A 411 4.73 13.03 -14.65
C THR A 411 4.20 11.92 -15.53
N GLY A 412 3.19 11.18 -15.04
CA GLY A 412 2.46 10.18 -15.79
C GLY A 412 1.47 10.72 -16.84
N ILE A 413 1.40 12.05 -17.07
CA ILE A 413 0.46 12.66 -18.02
C ILE A 413 0.54 12.05 -19.42
N PRO A 414 1.72 11.81 -20.03
CA PRO A 414 1.79 11.18 -21.35
C PRO A 414 1.07 9.83 -21.40
N LEU A 415 1.38 8.92 -20.46
CA LEU A 415 0.73 7.61 -20.38
C LEU A 415 -0.80 7.72 -20.18
N LEU A 416 -1.25 8.63 -19.32
CA LEU A 416 -2.69 8.83 -19.08
C LEU A 416 -3.42 9.26 -20.36
N ARG A 417 -2.82 10.13 -21.16
CA ARG A 417 -3.38 10.57 -22.44
C ARG A 417 -3.43 9.43 -23.45
N GLU A 418 -2.37 8.65 -23.56
CA GLU A 418 -2.31 7.47 -24.45
C GLU A 418 -3.35 6.41 -24.06
N VAL A 419 -3.51 6.13 -22.76
CA VAL A 419 -4.53 5.19 -22.27
C VAL A 419 -5.93 5.68 -22.58
N LEU A 420 -6.22 6.97 -22.38
CA LEU A 420 -7.53 7.56 -22.70
C LEU A 420 -7.86 7.60 -24.19
N ASP A 421 -6.86 7.48 -25.08
CA ASP A 421 -7.06 7.35 -26.51
C ASP A 421 -7.45 5.94 -26.95
N ARG A 422 -7.25 4.94 -26.09
CA ARG A 422 -7.58 3.55 -26.43
C ARG A 422 -9.08 3.31 -26.29
N PRO A 423 -9.73 2.71 -27.27
CA PRO A 423 -11.11 2.28 -27.11
C PRO A 423 -11.20 1.24 -25.97
N ARG A 424 -12.20 1.38 -25.11
CA ARG A 424 -12.50 0.44 -24.03
C ARG A 424 -11.30 0.13 -23.12
N PHE A 425 -10.51 1.13 -22.77
CA PHE A 425 -9.37 0.97 -21.83
C PHE A 425 -9.79 0.45 -20.44
N TRP A 426 -11.08 0.39 -20.17
CA TRP A 426 -11.71 -0.20 -18.98
C TRP A 426 -12.09 -1.68 -19.15
N ALA A 427 -11.74 -2.31 -20.28
CA ALA A 427 -12.19 -3.68 -20.59
C ALA A 427 -11.70 -4.72 -19.57
N HIS A 428 -10.52 -4.52 -18.98
CA HIS A 428 -9.98 -5.36 -17.91
C HIS A 428 -8.74 -4.72 -17.25
N THR A 429 -8.36 -5.25 -16.08
CA THR A 429 -7.25 -4.71 -15.28
C THR A 429 -5.86 -4.84 -15.92
N GLY A 430 -5.72 -5.63 -16.96
CA GLY A 430 -4.46 -5.81 -17.72
C GLY A 430 -4.20 -4.79 -18.83
N VAL A 431 -5.20 -4.00 -19.24
CA VAL A 431 -5.14 -3.14 -20.44
C VAL A 431 -3.96 -2.16 -20.45
N VAL A 432 -3.66 -1.53 -19.31
CA VAL A 432 -2.54 -0.57 -19.22
C VAL A 432 -1.19 -1.28 -19.34
N ALA A 433 -1.03 -2.45 -18.72
CA ALA A 433 0.20 -3.24 -18.82
C ALA A 433 0.44 -3.77 -20.24
N GLU A 434 -0.63 -4.13 -20.96
CA GLU A 434 -0.57 -4.49 -22.39
C GLU A 434 -0.17 -3.31 -23.25
N HIS A 435 -0.70 -2.12 -22.96
CA HIS A 435 -0.34 -0.89 -23.67
C HIS A 435 1.15 -0.59 -23.51
N VAL A 436 1.65 -0.56 -22.27
CA VAL A 436 3.06 -0.28 -21.99
C VAL A 436 3.97 -1.26 -22.73
N ARG A 437 3.69 -2.57 -22.71
CA ARG A 437 4.47 -3.57 -23.46
C ARG A 437 4.43 -3.38 -24.98
N ALA A 438 3.31 -2.90 -25.53
CA ALA A 438 3.15 -2.71 -26.97
C ALA A 438 3.85 -1.45 -27.51
N THR A 439 4.13 -0.47 -26.63
CA THR A 439 4.73 0.83 -27.01
C THR A 439 6.23 0.90 -26.76
N GLU A 440 6.85 -0.17 -26.26
CA GLU A 440 8.29 -0.18 -25.95
C GLU A 440 9.17 0.02 -27.18
N PRO A 441 10.04 1.04 -27.19
CA PRO A 441 11.29 0.98 -27.94
C PRO A 441 12.24 0.05 -27.16
N GLY A 442 12.92 -0.87 -27.85
CA GLY A 442 13.82 -1.86 -27.26
C GLY A 442 14.69 -1.35 -26.12
N ALA A 443 15.07 -2.26 -25.23
CA ALA A 443 15.78 -1.99 -23.99
C ALA A 443 16.84 -0.89 -24.15
N PRO A 444 16.97 0.05 -23.17
CA PRO A 444 17.98 1.09 -23.24
C PRO A 444 19.37 0.44 -23.35
N THR A 445 20.12 0.80 -24.38
CA THR A 445 21.53 0.41 -24.52
C THR A 445 22.32 1.21 -23.47
N TRP A 446 22.72 0.53 -22.40
CA TRP A 446 23.61 1.08 -21.38
C TRP A 446 25.00 1.25 -21.95
N GLN A 447 25.64 2.38 -21.74
CA GLN A 447 27.03 2.63 -22.04
C GLN A 447 27.86 2.53 -20.76
N ASP A 448 29.01 1.86 -20.83
CA ASP A 448 30.12 1.86 -19.89
C ASP A 448 29.98 1.11 -18.54
N GLY A 449 29.37 -0.07 -18.46
CA GLY A 449 29.47 -0.91 -17.23
C GLY A 449 28.99 -0.24 -15.91
N SER A 450 28.43 0.94 -15.99
CA SER A 450 27.97 1.71 -14.84
C SER A 450 26.57 1.29 -14.39
N VAL A 451 26.41 0.90 -13.12
CA VAL A 451 25.12 0.67 -12.48
C VAL A 451 24.66 1.96 -11.83
N THR A 452 23.61 2.59 -12.35
CA THR A 452 23.10 3.86 -11.82
C THR A 452 21.73 3.70 -11.15
N ALA A 453 21.38 4.59 -10.25
CA ALA A 453 20.08 4.61 -9.59
C ALA A 453 18.98 4.97 -10.61
N PRO A 454 18.00 4.10 -10.85
CA PRO A 454 16.90 4.41 -11.75
C PRO A 454 15.97 5.48 -11.19
N MET A 455 16.01 5.69 -9.88
CA MET A 455 15.17 6.64 -9.14
C MET A 455 15.84 7.11 -7.86
N SER A 456 15.28 8.16 -7.26
CA SER A 456 15.68 8.59 -5.90
C SER A 456 15.02 7.69 -4.86
N GLY A 457 15.76 7.31 -3.81
CA GLY A 457 15.25 6.45 -2.74
C GLY A 457 16.32 6.12 -1.71
N THR A 458 16.03 5.18 -0.82
CA THR A 458 16.94 4.67 0.20
C THR A 458 17.38 3.25 -0.16
N VAL A 459 18.67 2.96 -0.09
CA VAL A 459 19.22 1.62 -0.35
C VAL A 459 18.84 0.70 0.81
N VAL A 460 18.08 -0.37 0.52
CA VAL A 460 17.60 -1.36 1.50
C VAL A 460 18.57 -2.52 1.64
N SER A 461 19.08 -3.04 0.50
CA SER A 461 20.08 -4.09 0.47
C SER A 461 21.13 -3.81 -0.60
N VAL A 462 22.33 -4.35 -0.41
CA VAL A 462 23.39 -4.45 -1.41
C VAL A 462 23.74 -5.94 -1.48
N ASP A 463 23.48 -6.55 -2.62
CA ASP A 463 23.46 -8.00 -2.78
C ASP A 463 24.70 -8.53 -3.53
N VAL A 464 25.69 -7.65 -3.77
CA VAL A 464 26.96 -7.97 -4.41
C VAL A 464 28.14 -7.38 -3.62
N ALA A 465 29.29 -8.00 -3.71
CA ALA A 465 30.52 -7.56 -3.06
C ALA A 465 31.55 -7.03 -4.08
N LEU A 466 32.50 -6.23 -3.60
CA LEU A 466 33.63 -5.76 -4.40
C LEU A 466 34.45 -6.96 -4.90
N GLY A 467 34.74 -7.03 -6.20
CA GLY A 467 35.45 -8.12 -6.85
C GLY A 467 34.56 -9.33 -7.20
N GLU A 468 33.26 -9.29 -6.90
CA GLU A 468 32.33 -10.37 -7.22
C GLU A 468 31.94 -10.35 -8.71
N PRO A 469 31.95 -11.51 -9.40
CA PRO A 469 31.43 -11.60 -10.76
C PRO A 469 29.89 -11.52 -10.75
N VAL A 470 29.32 -10.70 -11.63
CA VAL A 470 27.89 -10.53 -11.82
C VAL A 470 27.50 -10.82 -13.26
N ARG A 471 26.28 -11.32 -13.48
CA ARG A 471 25.69 -11.54 -14.80
C ARG A 471 24.79 -10.40 -15.19
N ALA A 472 24.61 -10.17 -16.50
CA ALA A 472 23.57 -9.29 -17.01
C ALA A 472 22.21 -9.69 -16.44
N GLY A 473 21.46 -8.70 -15.90
CA GLY A 473 20.19 -8.94 -15.25
C GLY A 473 20.22 -9.44 -13.80
N GLN A 474 21.40 -9.77 -13.25
CA GLN A 474 21.55 -10.14 -11.84
C GLN A 474 21.22 -8.96 -10.92
N GLN A 475 20.56 -9.22 -9.80
CA GLN A 475 20.28 -8.23 -8.77
C GLN A 475 21.59 -7.73 -8.13
N VAL A 476 21.78 -6.42 -8.11
CA VAL A 476 22.95 -5.76 -7.52
C VAL A 476 22.61 -5.17 -6.15
N LEU A 477 21.45 -4.52 -6.06
CA LEU A 477 20.97 -3.91 -4.83
C LEU A 477 19.47 -3.63 -4.93
N VAL A 478 18.85 -3.25 -3.81
CA VAL A 478 17.45 -2.83 -3.74
C VAL A 478 17.35 -1.41 -3.21
N ILE A 479 16.57 -0.58 -3.89
CA ILE A 479 16.22 0.79 -3.46
C ILE A 479 14.77 0.81 -3.03
N GLU A 480 14.48 1.33 -1.85
CA GLU A 480 13.12 1.66 -1.41
C GLU A 480 12.77 3.10 -1.81
N ALA A 481 11.68 3.26 -2.55
CA ALA A 481 11.09 4.56 -2.84
C ALA A 481 9.57 4.47 -2.68
N MET A 482 8.96 5.42 -1.98
CA MET A 482 7.51 5.45 -1.71
C MET A 482 6.99 4.14 -1.09
N LYS A 483 7.78 3.55 -0.20
CA LYS A 483 7.50 2.28 0.49
C LYS A 483 7.37 1.07 -0.46
N MET A 484 7.93 1.15 -1.65
CA MET A 484 8.07 0.04 -2.60
C MET A 484 9.55 -0.24 -2.83
N GLU A 485 9.89 -1.54 -2.88
CA GLU A 485 11.25 -1.99 -3.19
C GLU A 485 11.44 -2.12 -4.70
N HIS A 486 12.53 -1.53 -5.18
CA HIS A 486 12.94 -1.54 -6.59
C HIS A 486 14.30 -2.24 -6.72
N VAL A 487 14.30 -3.34 -7.45
CA VAL A 487 15.51 -4.12 -7.72
C VAL A 487 16.33 -3.42 -8.80
N VAL A 488 17.56 -3.07 -8.48
CA VAL A 488 18.54 -2.59 -9.45
C VAL A 488 19.38 -3.77 -9.92
N ARG A 489 19.45 -3.95 -11.25
CA ARG A 489 20.11 -5.09 -11.88
C ARG A 489 21.35 -4.67 -12.62
N ALA A 490 22.31 -5.59 -12.74
CA ALA A 490 23.51 -5.41 -13.54
C ALA A 490 23.13 -5.24 -15.03
N PRO A 491 23.60 -4.18 -15.71
CA PRO A 491 23.31 -3.95 -17.12
C PRO A 491 24.05 -4.91 -18.07
N ALA A 492 25.21 -5.40 -17.63
CA ALA A 492 26.06 -6.32 -18.38
C ALA A 492 26.71 -7.33 -17.41
N SER A 493 27.26 -8.42 -17.97
CA SER A 493 28.10 -9.36 -17.21
C SER A 493 29.48 -8.74 -17.00
N GLY A 494 30.02 -8.86 -15.78
CA GLY A 494 31.30 -8.26 -15.42
C GLY A 494 31.70 -8.54 -13.98
N VAL A 495 32.75 -7.87 -13.51
CA VAL A 495 33.21 -7.94 -12.12
C VAL A 495 32.97 -6.61 -11.43
N VAL A 496 32.44 -6.60 -10.22
CA VAL A 496 32.19 -5.38 -9.45
C VAL A 496 33.51 -4.70 -9.09
N ARG A 497 33.82 -3.60 -9.78
CA ARG A 497 35.05 -2.83 -9.57
C ARG A 497 34.95 -1.87 -8.41
N ARG A 498 33.77 -1.22 -8.26
CA ARG A 498 33.50 -0.28 -7.15
C ARG A 498 32.05 -0.36 -6.73
N LEU A 499 31.82 -0.20 -5.42
CA LEU A 499 30.51 0.00 -4.82
C LEU A 499 30.45 1.40 -4.21
N HIS A 500 29.53 2.22 -4.69
CA HIS A 500 29.28 3.59 -4.19
C HIS A 500 28.07 3.61 -3.25
N ALA A 501 27.14 2.64 -3.41
CA ALA A 501 25.96 2.51 -2.59
C ALA A 501 26.26 1.80 -1.26
N ARG A 502 25.55 2.21 -0.21
CA ARG A 502 25.56 1.55 1.11
C ARG A 502 24.15 1.43 1.65
N VAL A 503 23.88 0.36 2.38
CA VAL A 503 22.58 0.14 3.05
C VAL A 503 22.26 1.32 3.97
N GLY A 504 21.02 1.82 3.90
CA GLY A 504 20.54 3.01 4.61
C GLY A 504 20.97 4.34 3.98
N GLY A 505 21.76 4.33 2.90
CA GLY A 505 22.15 5.53 2.16
C GLY A 505 21.02 6.01 1.24
N THR A 506 20.80 7.33 1.19
CA THR A 506 19.89 7.94 0.22
C THR A 506 20.62 8.18 -1.09
N VAL A 507 19.98 7.83 -2.21
CA VAL A 507 20.47 8.01 -3.57
C VAL A 507 19.48 8.85 -4.39
N THR A 508 19.99 9.61 -5.33
CA THR A 508 19.17 10.36 -6.30
C THR A 508 19.14 9.64 -7.64
N ALA A 509 18.07 9.84 -8.43
CA ALA A 509 18.00 9.29 -9.78
C ALA A 509 19.25 9.65 -10.60
N GLY A 510 19.84 8.66 -11.29
CA GLY A 510 21.09 8.81 -12.04
C GLY A 510 22.37 8.73 -11.19
N ALA A 511 22.29 8.65 -9.84
CA ALA A 511 23.47 8.46 -9.00
C ALA A 511 24.19 7.15 -9.33
N LEU A 512 25.50 7.16 -9.39
CA LEU A 512 26.34 5.98 -9.63
C LEU A 512 26.30 5.08 -8.38
N LEU A 513 25.88 3.84 -8.54
CA LEU A 513 25.71 2.86 -7.47
C LEU A 513 26.83 1.82 -7.43
N ALA A 514 27.24 1.33 -8.61
CA ALA A 514 28.36 0.41 -8.78
C ALA A 514 29.00 0.60 -10.16
N GLU A 515 30.26 0.23 -10.28
CA GLU A 515 31.00 0.13 -11.54
C GLU A 515 31.38 -1.31 -11.79
N LEU A 516 31.11 -1.78 -13.02
CA LEU A 516 31.44 -3.13 -13.46
C LEU A 516 32.56 -3.05 -14.51
N ASP A 517 33.59 -3.87 -14.36
CA ASP A 517 34.54 -4.15 -15.45
C ASP A 517 33.89 -5.21 -16.35
N GLU A 518 33.42 -4.79 -17.54
CA GLU A 518 32.80 -5.70 -18.49
C GLU A 518 33.79 -6.76 -18.96
N VAL A 519 33.40 -8.02 -18.91
CA VAL A 519 34.14 -9.15 -19.48
C VAL A 519 33.49 -9.53 -20.80
N ALA A 520 34.04 -9.03 -21.91
CA ALA A 520 33.57 -9.39 -23.24
C ALA A 520 33.72 -10.91 -23.48
N GLY A 521 32.59 -11.60 -23.72
CA GLY A 521 32.56 -13.00 -24.15
C GLY A 521 32.53 -14.06 -23.03
N ALA A 522 32.37 -13.69 -21.78
CA ALA A 522 32.02 -14.63 -20.75
C ALA A 522 30.49 -14.75 -20.66
N ASP A 523 29.94 -15.69 -21.38
CA ASP A 523 28.76 -16.41 -20.92
C ASP A 523 29.30 -17.30 -19.76
N PRO A 524 29.12 -16.91 -18.50
CA PRO A 524 29.53 -17.76 -17.40
C PRO A 524 28.61 -18.96 -17.52
N SER A 525 29.16 -20.12 -17.89
CA SER A 525 28.51 -21.42 -17.76
C SER A 525 27.64 -21.38 -16.51
N GLU A 526 26.42 -21.88 -16.63
CA GLU A 526 25.57 -22.13 -15.45
C GLU A 526 26.48 -22.64 -14.33
N PRO A 527 26.41 -22.13 -13.11
CA PRO A 527 27.09 -22.83 -12.04
C PRO A 527 26.55 -24.23 -12.16
N GLU A 528 27.41 -25.23 -12.45
CA GLU A 528 27.13 -26.59 -12.02
C GLU A 528 26.47 -26.39 -10.66
N ASP A 529 25.23 -26.84 -10.55
CA ASP A 529 24.60 -27.00 -9.24
C ASP A 529 25.69 -27.58 -8.34
N ALA A 530 26.40 -26.73 -7.63
CA ALA A 530 27.11 -27.13 -6.47
C ALA A 530 25.97 -27.68 -5.63
N ARG A 531 25.77 -29.00 -5.76
CA ARG A 531 24.86 -29.76 -4.91
C ARG A 531 25.25 -29.31 -3.53
N ALA A 532 24.38 -28.44 -2.97
CA ALA A 532 24.60 -27.94 -1.62
C ALA A 532 24.81 -29.20 -0.81
N ASP A 533 26.02 -29.36 -0.25
CA ASP A 533 26.32 -30.47 0.65
C ASP A 533 25.29 -30.29 1.79
N LEU A 534 24.22 -31.09 1.70
CA LEU A 534 23.11 -31.03 2.65
C LEU A 534 23.56 -31.40 4.07
N ASP A 535 24.74 -32.01 4.20
CA ASP A 535 25.38 -32.38 5.46
C ASP A 535 26.36 -31.30 5.95
N ALA A 536 26.67 -30.28 5.15
CA ALA A 536 27.49 -29.17 5.57
C ALA A 536 26.76 -28.29 6.59
N VAL A 537 27.29 -28.23 7.80
CA VAL A 537 26.76 -27.34 8.85
C VAL A 537 27.03 -25.89 8.43
N ARG A 538 26.02 -25.11 8.26
CA ARG A 538 26.12 -23.67 7.93
C ARG A 538 26.94 -22.95 9.01
N ALA A 539 27.75 -21.98 8.61
CA ALA A 539 28.64 -21.24 9.51
C ALA A 539 27.87 -20.54 10.67
N ASP A 540 26.67 -20.05 10.43
CA ASP A 540 25.81 -19.44 11.44
C ASP A 540 25.24 -20.47 12.43
N LEU A 541 24.91 -21.68 11.95
CA LEU A 541 24.48 -22.79 12.80
C LEU A 541 25.67 -23.29 13.65
N ALA A 542 26.83 -23.50 13.05
CA ALA A 542 28.02 -23.88 13.77
C ALA A 542 28.40 -22.87 14.87
N GLU A 543 28.30 -21.57 14.60
CA GLU A 543 28.51 -20.52 15.61
C GLU A 543 27.47 -20.57 16.73
N THR A 544 26.21 -20.82 16.39
CA THR A 544 25.11 -20.95 17.36
C THR A 544 25.32 -22.17 18.27
N GLU A 545 25.68 -23.31 17.69
CA GLU A 545 26.01 -24.54 18.43
C GLU A 545 27.22 -24.35 19.32
N ARG A 546 28.27 -23.69 18.82
CA ARG A 546 29.45 -23.34 19.61
C ARG A 546 29.10 -22.48 20.80
N ARG A 547 28.25 -21.44 20.64
CA ARG A 547 27.79 -20.57 21.73
C ARG A 547 26.96 -21.33 22.75
N HIS A 548 26.07 -22.18 22.30
CA HIS A 548 25.28 -23.04 23.18
C HIS A 548 26.18 -23.99 23.95
N GLY A 549 27.18 -24.57 23.28
CA GLY A 549 28.18 -25.46 23.89
C GLY A 549 28.85 -24.87 25.14
N PHE A 550 29.07 -23.53 25.20
CA PHE A 550 29.67 -22.89 26.39
C PHE A 550 28.76 -22.95 27.64
N THR A 551 27.49 -23.20 27.49
CA THR A 551 26.56 -23.32 28.63
C THR A 551 26.47 -24.73 29.19
N LEU A 552 27.00 -25.73 28.46
CA LEU A 552 26.93 -27.14 28.83
C LEU A 552 28.09 -27.52 29.76
N ASP A 553 27.84 -28.35 30.78
CA ASP A 553 28.82 -28.79 31.75
C ASP A 553 29.94 -29.64 31.10
N ALA A 554 29.63 -30.42 30.06
CA ALA A 554 30.59 -31.20 29.29
C ALA A 554 31.72 -30.34 28.69
N ASN A 555 31.45 -29.09 28.37
CA ASN A 555 32.43 -28.18 27.75
C ASN A 555 33.11 -27.25 28.79
N ARG A 556 32.85 -27.45 30.10
CA ARG A 556 33.43 -26.67 31.20
C ARG A 556 33.97 -27.55 32.34
N PRO A 557 34.82 -28.56 32.05
CA PRO A 557 35.23 -29.57 33.04
C PRO A 557 35.92 -28.96 34.26
N GLU A 558 36.75 -27.94 34.11
CA GLU A 558 37.44 -27.28 35.23
C GLU A 558 36.46 -26.52 36.15
N ALA A 559 35.48 -25.84 35.56
CA ALA A 559 34.47 -25.13 36.36
C ALA A 559 33.56 -26.09 37.13
N VAL A 560 33.23 -27.22 36.51
CA VAL A 560 32.46 -28.32 37.16
C VAL A 560 33.30 -28.93 38.29
N ALA A 561 34.54 -29.31 38.05
CA ALA A 561 35.45 -29.89 39.04
C ALA A 561 35.63 -28.94 40.26
N LYS A 562 35.78 -27.64 40.00
CA LYS A 562 35.87 -26.63 41.07
C LYS A 562 34.60 -26.54 41.93
N ARG A 563 33.42 -26.71 41.37
CA ARG A 563 32.18 -26.75 42.12
C ARG A 563 32.02 -28.03 42.93
N HIS A 564 32.36 -29.15 42.33
CA HIS A 564 32.34 -30.47 43.03
C HIS A 564 33.34 -30.52 44.18
N ALA A 565 34.51 -29.92 44.03
CA ALA A 565 35.50 -29.83 45.13
C ALA A 565 34.99 -29.02 46.33
N LEU A 566 34.01 -28.17 46.12
CA LEU A 566 33.31 -27.40 47.18
C LEU A 566 32.05 -28.12 47.70
N GLY A 567 31.80 -29.36 47.29
CA GLY A 567 30.58 -30.11 47.62
C GLY A 567 29.31 -29.55 47.01
N ARG A 568 29.40 -28.79 45.89
CA ARG A 568 28.27 -28.14 45.25
C ARG A 568 28.02 -28.73 43.88
N ARG A 569 26.76 -28.94 43.55
CA ARG A 569 26.28 -29.34 42.22
C ARG A 569 26.33 -28.17 41.22
N THR A 570 26.37 -28.48 39.94
CA THR A 570 26.16 -27.48 38.87
C THR A 570 24.66 -27.10 38.74
N ALA A 571 24.36 -26.05 38.01
CA ALA A 571 22.98 -25.69 37.72
C ALA A 571 22.27 -26.77 36.87
N ARG A 572 22.99 -27.39 35.94
CA ARG A 572 22.43 -28.46 35.06
C ARG A 572 22.17 -29.73 35.85
N GLU A 573 23.08 -30.17 36.69
CA GLU A 573 22.83 -31.30 37.60
C GLU A 573 21.61 -31.10 38.50
N ASN A 574 21.33 -29.85 38.94
CA ASN A 574 20.14 -29.58 39.71
C ASN A 574 18.87 -29.59 38.84
N ILE A 575 18.95 -29.13 37.59
CA ILE A 575 17.85 -29.19 36.61
C ILE A 575 17.52 -30.63 36.28
N ASP A 576 18.54 -31.44 35.98
CA ASP A 576 18.39 -32.87 35.64
C ASP A 576 17.77 -33.68 36.81
N ASP A 577 17.99 -33.25 38.05
CA ASP A 577 17.42 -33.86 39.24
C ASP A 577 15.97 -33.38 39.58
N LEU A 578 15.60 -32.19 39.07
CA LEU A 578 14.31 -31.57 39.35
C LEU A 578 13.29 -31.85 38.25
N CYS A 579 13.72 -32.11 37.03
CA CYS A 579 12.85 -32.25 35.87
C CYS A 579 12.81 -33.70 35.37
N ASP A 580 11.67 -34.12 34.88
CA ASP A 580 11.56 -35.41 34.17
C ASP A 580 12.44 -35.37 32.92
N LYS A 581 12.95 -36.52 32.54
CA LYS A 581 13.80 -36.67 31.36
C LYS A 581 13.11 -36.08 30.14
N ASP A 582 13.79 -35.20 29.40
CA ASP A 582 13.35 -34.50 28.20
C ASP A 582 12.19 -33.50 28.41
N SER A 583 11.85 -33.13 29.65
CA SER A 583 10.82 -32.15 29.97
C SER A 583 11.31 -30.69 30.11
N PHE A 584 12.63 -30.49 30.19
CA PHE A 584 13.24 -29.16 30.37
C PHE A 584 13.45 -28.45 29.03
N THR A 585 12.88 -27.26 28.90
CA THR A 585 13.12 -26.36 27.74
C THR A 585 13.85 -25.11 28.22
N GLU A 586 15.07 -24.90 27.70
CA GLU A 586 15.89 -23.75 28.05
C GLU A 586 15.56 -22.55 27.16
N PHE A 587 15.00 -21.48 27.73
CA PHE A 587 14.78 -20.21 27.05
C PHE A 587 16.00 -19.28 27.26
N GLY A 588 16.59 -18.81 26.13
CA GLY A 588 17.72 -17.89 26.18
C GLY A 588 19.09 -18.57 26.38
N ALA A 589 19.27 -19.81 25.93
CA ALA A 589 20.53 -20.56 26.02
C ALA A 589 21.76 -19.80 25.44
N LEU A 590 21.54 -18.83 24.56
CA LEU A 590 22.56 -17.96 23.96
C LEU A 590 22.75 -16.63 24.71
N ALA A 591 22.00 -16.36 25.79
CA ALA A 591 22.10 -15.14 26.58
C ALA A 591 23.41 -15.12 27.38
N ILE A 592 24.17 -14.02 27.25
CA ILE A 592 25.48 -13.84 27.89
C ILE A 592 25.39 -12.69 28.87
N ALA A 593 25.94 -12.86 30.07
CA ALA A 593 26.00 -11.80 31.07
C ALA A 593 26.75 -10.56 30.54
N ALA A 594 26.22 -9.37 30.79
CA ALA A 594 26.74 -8.10 30.28
C ALA A 594 28.23 -7.84 30.65
N GLN A 595 28.71 -8.40 31.73
CA GLN A 595 30.11 -8.31 32.16
C GLN A 595 31.10 -9.01 31.23
N ARG A 596 30.69 -10.08 30.53
CA ARG A 596 31.54 -10.76 29.55
C ARG A 596 31.66 -10.02 28.22
N ARG A 597 30.70 -9.14 27.86
CA ARG A 597 30.80 -8.27 26.68
C ARG A 597 31.95 -7.25 26.75
N ARG A 598 32.47 -6.96 27.95
CA ARG A 598 33.56 -6.00 28.18
C ARG A 598 34.97 -6.60 28.11
N ALA A 599 35.10 -7.90 28.05
CA ALA A 599 36.41 -8.61 28.16
C ALA A 599 37.01 -9.06 26.84
N GLY A 600 36.53 -8.60 25.66
CA GLY A 600 37.12 -8.95 24.36
C GLY A 600 36.73 -10.33 23.81
N PRO A 601 37.17 -10.69 22.59
CA PRO A 601 36.78 -11.94 21.95
C PRO A 601 37.28 -13.14 22.74
N TRP A 602 36.39 -14.03 23.03
CA TRP A 602 36.43 -15.39 23.55
C TRP A 602 37.82 -16.06 23.66
N THR A 603 38.56 -15.77 24.68
CA THR A 603 39.67 -16.62 25.09
C THR A 603 39.25 -17.39 26.33
N SER A 604 39.54 -18.72 26.28
CA SER A 604 39.30 -19.83 27.22
C SER A 604 39.04 -19.49 28.69
#